data_7641bfeca3ee970db9ef5a82ceffd093
#
_entry.id   7641bfeca3ee970db9ef5a82ceffd093
#
_cell.length_a   1.000
_cell.length_b   1.000
_cell.length_c   1.000
_cell.angle_alpha   90.00
_cell.angle_beta   90.00
_cell.angle_gamma   90.00
#
_symmetry.space_group_name_H-M   'P 1'
#
loop_
_entity.id
_entity.type
_entity.pdbx_description
1 polymer ?
#
loop_
_entity_poly.entity_id
_entity_poly.type
_entity_poly.pdbx_seq_one_letter_code
_entity_poly.pdbx_strand_id
1 'polypeptide(L)'
;MKEEDKIDHSIVKNYIEEQEKSIVQKFDADELKVEYSADINQSRKIRKLSGDEEVVRAYLLTKLTNELGYKAKNIELEKEYDIGRPKVNKPRIDIIVRNDEGDAFLYIELKSPQDYEKDKDEVIEKQLFNLASQEKGQGKNVKYLVLYTIETVENEIKDKCIVIDYEKFPSFDAWKDVRDFADTLPIRYGKAQKEPYIKGGKKDLDKNFTHYQLDYKRANLHNVLWGGGGTDDNDIFSSLANIILAKIQDESERKKGEKYDFQIFAFKDGESFESNEELFERINELYRRALKQRLNVTDESRLKKSYIIDENKFSLAKLKYAVSELEQFSFVDGKNSFDGKDILGDFFEGIIREGFKQTKGQFFTHINVVRFLLWGLQLDKLAIERVNKDLEIPYLIDPSAGSGTFLIEYMKFITENLKRRFKDRLDKTRDIEDKYQEWFMENA
;
A
#
# COMPACT_ATOMS: atom_id res chain seq x y z
N MET A 1 -1.00 16.96 -13.07
CA MET A 1 -1.70 16.69 -11.80
C MET A 1 -3.05 16.11 -12.22
N LYS A 2 -3.21 14.80 -12.14
CA LYS A 2 -4.45 14.12 -12.54
C LYS A 2 -5.47 14.24 -11.41
N GLU A 3 -6.73 14.44 -11.79
CA GLU A 3 -7.90 14.61 -10.90
C GLU A 3 -8.22 13.40 -10.00
N GLU A 4 -7.43 12.31 -10.06
CA GLU A 4 -7.73 11.02 -9.42
C GLU A 4 -7.42 10.92 -7.92
N ASP A 5 -6.77 11.94 -7.32
CA ASP A 5 -6.39 11.92 -5.89
C ASP A 5 -7.18 12.93 -5.03
N LYS A 6 -8.28 13.45 -5.53
CA LYS A 6 -9.10 14.42 -4.76
C LYS A 6 -10.25 13.70 -4.08
N ILE A 7 -10.50 14.08 -2.82
CA ILE A 7 -11.76 13.77 -2.16
C ILE A 7 -12.88 14.45 -2.93
N ASP A 8 -13.91 13.74 -3.30
CA ASP A 8 -15.14 14.36 -3.79
C ASP A 8 -15.89 15.00 -2.61
N HIS A 9 -15.76 16.29 -2.50
CA HIS A 9 -16.37 17.08 -1.43
C HIS A 9 -17.90 16.94 -1.41
N SER A 10 -18.54 16.66 -2.56
CA SER A 10 -19.98 16.49 -2.64
C SER A 10 -20.46 15.22 -1.93
N ILE A 11 -19.68 14.15 -2.04
CA ILE A 11 -19.97 12.87 -1.37
C ILE A 11 -19.84 13.06 0.15
N VAL A 12 -18.77 13.73 0.60
CA VAL A 12 -18.57 14.01 2.03
C VAL A 12 -19.67 14.94 2.56
N LYS A 13 -20.08 15.94 1.80
CA LYS A 13 -21.20 16.83 2.14
C LYS A 13 -22.48 16.05 2.33
N ASN A 14 -22.85 15.20 1.37
CA ASN A 14 -24.05 14.37 1.45
C ASN A 14 -24.02 13.47 2.69
N TYR A 15 -22.89 12.81 2.98
CA TYR A 15 -22.73 12.01 4.18
C TYR A 15 -22.98 12.81 5.46
N ILE A 16 -22.46 14.03 5.55
CA ILE A 16 -22.66 14.92 6.73
C ILE A 16 -24.12 15.37 6.85
N GLU A 17 -24.76 15.72 5.73
CA GLU A 17 -26.14 16.23 5.70
C GLU A 17 -27.19 15.11 5.98
N GLU A 18 -26.89 13.88 5.68
CA GLU A 18 -27.75 12.74 5.98
C GLU A 18 -27.82 12.39 7.48
N GLN A 19 -26.94 12.94 8.30
CA GLN A 19 -26.92 12.67 9.74
C GLN A 19 -27.98 13.48 10.50
N GLU A 20 -28.78 12.80 11.32
CA GLU A 20 -29.84 13.45 12.14
C GLU A 20 -29.29 14.48 13.13
N LYS A 21 -28.06 14.27 13.65
CA LYS A 21 -27.36 15.16 14.56
C LYS A 21 -25.94 15.35 14.09
N SER A 22 -25.74 16.36 13.27
CA SER A 22 -24.38 16.66 12.82
C SER A 22 -23.65 17.57 13.79
N ILE A 23 -22.45 17.13 14.19
CA ILE A 23 -21.48 17.97 14.94
C ILE A 23 -20.88 19.06 14.05
N VAL A 24 -20.95 18.88 12.72
CA VAL A 24 -20.61 19.86 11.71
C VAL A 24 -21.85 20.67 11.41
N GLN A 25 -21.89 21.91 11.92
CA GLN A 25 -23.05 22.79 11.80
C GLN A 25 -23.13 23.45 10.42
N LYS A 26 -21.98 23.71 9.79
CA LYS A 26 -21.89 24.24 8.43
C LYS A 26 -20.74 23.55 7.70
N PHE A 27 -21.03 23.02 6.51
CA PHE A 27 -20.04 22.52 5.56
C PHE A 27 -20.38 23.07 4.17
N ASP A 28 -19.57 23.99 3.67
CA ASP A 28 -19.79 24.68 2.41
C ASP A 28 -18.50 24.66 1.60
N ALA A 29 -18.45 23.74 0.63
CA ALA A 29 -17.30 23.56 -0.23
C ALA A 29 -17.09 24.74 -1.20
N ASP A 30 -18.18 25.41 -1.63
CA ASP A 30 -18.13 26.52 -2.57
C ASP A 30 -17.65 27.81 -1.89
N GLU A 31 -18.15 28.07 -0.68
CA GLU A 31 -17.72 29.21 0.14
C GLU A 31 -16.47 28.93 0.96
N LEU A 32 -15.93 27.72 0.89
CA LEU A 32 -14.78 27.25 1.70
C LEU A 32 -14.99 27.50 3.20
N LYS A 33 -16.18 27.18 3.73
CA LYS A 33 -16.53 27.38 5.13
C LYS A 33 -16.87 26.08 5.84
N VAL A 34 -16.39 25.98 7.06
CA VAL A 34 -16.76 24.92 8.00
C VAL A 34 -17.01 25.49 9.37
N GLU A 35 -18.05 25.01 10.06
CA GLU A 35 -18.34 25.37 11.44
C GLU A 35 -18.68 24.11 12.24
N TYR A 36 -18.04 23.96 13.40
CA TYR A 36 -18.27 22.86 14.32
C TYR A 36 -19.11 23.28 15.51
N SER A 37 -19.85 22.33 16.09
CA SER A 37 -20.67 22.57 17.29
C SER A 37 -19.85 23.16 18.46
N ALA A 38 -20.50 24.02 19.25
CA ALA A 38 -19.92 24.55 20.47
C ALA A 38 -19.67 23.49 21.56
N ASP A 39 -20.22 22.29 21.39
CA ASP A 39 -20.02 21.16 22.30
C ASP A 39 -18.60 20.54 22.16
N ILE A 40 -17.91 20.83 21.05
CA ILE A 40 -16.50 20.43 20.87
C ILE A 40 -15.59 21.49 21.51
N ASN A 41 -14.58 21.04 22.21
CA ASN A 41 -13.54 21.92 22.72
C ASN A 41 -12.56 22.28 21.56
N GLN A 42 -12.53 23.56 21.19
CA GLN A 42 -11.65 24.07 20.13
C GLN A 42 -10.62 25.03 20.74
N SER A 43 -9.35 24.63 20.77
CA SER A 43 -8.26 25.53 21.18
C SER A 43 -8.13 26.73 20.24
N ARG A 44 -8.46 26.51 18.96
CA ARG A 44 -8.59 27.54 17.93
C ARG A 44 -9.87 27.31 17.13
N LYS A 45 -10.70 28.36 16.97
CA LYS A 45 -11.90 28.25 16.13
C LYS A 45 -11.54 28.04 14.66
N ILE A 46 -11.91 26.91 14.11
CA ILE A 46 -11.78 26.57 12.70
C ILE A 46 -13.02 27.13 11.98
N ARG A 47 -12.81 27.92 10.92
CA ARG A 47 -13.89 28.56 10.16
C ARG A 47 -13.72 28.43 8.64
N LYS A 48 -12.57 27.93 8.19
CA LYS A 48 -12.25 27.83 6.76
C LYS A 48 -11.98 26.38 6.41
N LEU A 49 -12.56 25.96 5.30
CA LEU A 49 -12.20 24.72 4.62
C LEU A 49 -10.89 24.97 3.86
N SER A 50 -9.75 24.84 4.53
CA SER A 50 -8.44 25.24 4.01
C SER A 50 -7.80 24.24 3.05
N GLY A 51 -8.43 23.08 2.86
CA GLY A 51 -7.94 21.99 2.00
C GLY A 51 -8.61 20.66 2.33
N ASP A 52 -8.15 19.61 1.67
CA ASP A 52 -8.72 18.26 1.84
C ASP A 52 -8.59 17.71 3.27
N GLU A 53 -7.56 18.13 4.01
CA GLU A 53 -7.39 17.75 5.42
C GLU A 53 -8.57 18.21 6.30
N GLU A 54 -9.12 19.40 6.03
CA GLU A 54 -10.29 19.88 6.76
C GLU A 54 -11.57 19.13 6.35
N VAL A 55 -11.65 18.63 5.12
CA VAL A 55 -12.72 17.72 4.67
C VAL A 55 -12.63 16.39 5.40
N VAL A 56 -11.42 15.83 5.52
CA VAL A 56 -11.15 14.63 6.33
C VAL A 56 -11.58 14.83 7.78
N ARG A 57 -11.26 16.00 8.36
CA ARG A 57 -11.66 16.35 9.72
C ARG A 57 -13.18 16.38 9.89
N ALA A 58 -13.90 17.05 9.00
CA ALA A 58 -15.35 17.15 9.06
C ALA A 58 -16.02 15.75 8.99
N TYR A 59 -15.56 14.92 8.07
CA TYR A 59 -16.02 13.55 7.96
C TYR A 59 -15.74 12.76 9.23
N LEU A 60 -14.49 12.76 9.71
CA LEU A 60 -14.10 11.98 10.89
C LEU A 60 -14.85 12.40 12.14
N LEU A 61 -15.04 13.69 12.38
CA LEU A 61 -15.81 14.18 13.53
C LEU A 61 -17.27 13.70 13.48
N THR A 62 -17.87 13.73 12.31
CA THR A 62 -19.21 13.19 12.11
C THR A 62 -19.27 11.69 12.42
N LYS A 63 -18.31 10.93 11.91
CA LYS A 63 -18.20 9.49 12.14
C LYS A 63 -17.96 9.16 13.61
N LEU A 64 -17.02 9.86 14.27
CA LEU A 64 -16.71 9.66 15.69
C LEU A 64 -17.97 9.80 16.57
N THR A 65 -18.82 10.78 16.28
CA THR A 65 -19.98 11.06 17.12
C THR A 65 -21.19 10.20 16.75
N ASN A 66 -21.49 9.99 15.48
CA ASN A 66 -22.71 9.35 15.04
C ASN A 66 -22.57 7.83 14.89
N GLU A 67 -21.43 7.35 14.41
CA GLU A 67 -21.22 5.91 14.19
C GLU A 67 -20.43 5.27 15.33
N LEU A 68 -19.34 5.91 15.77
CA LEU A 68 -18.43 5.33 16.75
C LEU A 68 -18.84 5.65 18.21
N GLY A 69 -19.83 6.55 18.42
CA GLY A 69 -20.50 6.79 19.69
C GLY A 69 -19.66 7.57 20.72
N TYR A 70 -18.71 8.39 20.27
CA TYR A 70 -17.98 9.30 21.15
C TYR A 70 -18.78 10.56 21.45
N LYS A 71 -18.63 11.08 22.66
CA LYS A 71 -19.34 12.31 23.10
C LYS A 71 -18.61 13.54 22.55
N ALA A 72 -19.35 14.49 21.95
CA ALA A 72 -18.78 15.73 21.43
C ALA A 72 -17.93 16.48 22.46
N LYS A 73 -18.39 16.57 23.70
CA LYS A 73 -17.68 17.26 24.80
C LYS A 73 -16.33 16.64 25.17
N ASN A 74 -16.09 15.39 24.76
CA ASN A 74 -14.84 14.67 25.01
C ASN A 74 -13.86 14.85 23.83
N ILE A 75 -14.23 15.61 22.78
CA ILE A 75 -13.40 15.89 21.62
C ILE A 75 -12.75 17.26 21.76
N GLU A 76 -11.44 17.30 21.59
CA GLU A 76 -10.62 18.51 21.60
C GLU A 76 -9.92 18.67 20.26
N LEU A 77 -10.01 19.86 19.65
CA LEU A 77 -9.41 20.18 18.34
C LEU A 77 -8.24 21.13 18.48
N GLU A 78 -7.23 20.94 17.63
CA GLU A 78 -6.09 21.85 17.44
C GLU A 78 -5.36 22.18 18.77
N LYS A 79 -5.11 21.15 19.60
CA LYS A 79 -4.39 21.37 20.86
C LYS A 79 -2.93 21.72 20.59
N GLU A 80 -2.52 22.88 21.09
CA GLU A 80 -1.15 23.37 20.98
C GLU A 80 -0.31 22.93 22.18
N TYR A 81 0.97 22.64 21.94
CA TYR A 81 1.98 22.33 22.95
C TYR A 81 3.11 23.35 22.91
N ASP A 82 3.49 23.85 24.09
CA ASP A 82 4.64 24.73 24.21
C ASP A 82 5.94 23.91 24.30
N ILE A 83 6.69 23.79 23.21
CA ILE A 83 7.96 23.04 23.17
C ILE A 83 9.13 23.99 22.95
N GLY A 84 10.15 23.89 23.84
CA GLY A 84 11.44 24.57 23.68
C GLY A 84 11.56 25.93 24.34
N ARG A 85 12.82 26.46 24.40
CA ARG A 85 13.19 27.81 24.88
C ARG A 85 14.05 28.47 23.80
N PRO A 86 13.74 29.69 23.34
CA PRO A 86 12.49 30.42 23.47
C PRO A 86 11.38 29.82 22.62
N LYS A 87 10.12 30.01 22.99
CA LYS A 87 8.91 29.48 22.39
C LYS A 87 8.75 29.91 20.91
N VAL A 88 9.40 29.22 19.98
CA VAL A 88 9.38 29.56 18.55
C VAL A 88 8.38 28.70 17.77
N ASN A 89 8.15 27.44 18.20
CA ASN A 89 7.19 26.54 17.58
C ASN A 89 6.17 26.06 18.58
N LYS A 90 4.90 26.10 18.18
CA LYS A 90 3.76 25.52 18.88
C LYS A 90 3.21 24.36 18.05
N PRO A 91 3.84 23.19 18.12
CA PRO A 91 3.29 22.03 17.44
C PRO A 91 1.92 21.70 18.04
N ARG A 92 1.04 21.17 17.21
CA ARG A 92 -0.33 20.86 17.60
C ARG A 92 -0.74 19.53 17.05
N ILE A 93 -1.72 18.93 17.70
CA ILE A 93 -2.41 17.74 17.27
C ILE A 93 -3.81 18.09 16.79
N ASP A 94 -4.26 17.45 15.75
CA ASP A 94 -5.51 17.79 15.08
C ASP A 94 -6.74 17.47 15.94
N ILE A 95 -6.83 16.24 16.47
CA ILE A 95 -7.97 15.78 17.26
C ILE A 95 -7.48 14.94 18.44
N ILE A 96 -8.02 15.22 19.62
CA ILE A 96 -7.91 14.33 20.78
C ILE A 96 -9.31 13.90 21.17
N VAL A 97 -9.55 12.60 21.29
CA VAL A 97 -10.75 12.06 21.94
C VAL A 97 -10.36 11.61 23.35
N ARG A 98 -10.97 12.24 24.35
CA ARG A 98 -10.69 11.92 25.75
C ARG A 98 -11.70 10.93 26.32
N ASN A 99 -11.25 10.12 27.28
CA ASN A 99 -12.15 9.34 28.12
C ASN A 99 -12.80 10.23 29.21
N ASP A 100 -13.70 9.65 30.00
CA ASP A 100 -14.39 10.40 31.04
C ASP A 100 -13.43 10.78 32.23
N GLU A 101 -12.22 10.19 32.29
CA GLU A 101 -11.14 10.50 33.23
C GLU A 101 -10.23 11.63 32.76
N GLY A 102 -10.38 12.06 31.51
CA GLY A 102 -9.62 13.14 30.88
C GLY A 102 -8.33 12.70 30.19
N ASP A 103 -8.03 11.40 30.16
CA ASP A 103 -6.93 10.82 29.40
C ASP A 103 -7.21 10.83 27.88
N ALA A 104 -6.18 10.89 27.05
CA ALA A 104 -6.30 10.83 25.62
C ALA A 104 -6.50 9.38 25.16
N PHE A 105 -7.73 9.03 24.80
CA PHE A 105 -8.04 7.70 24.29
C PHE A 105 -7.62 7.56 22.82
N LEU A 106 -7.96 8.55 21.95
CA LEU A 106 -7.44 8.66 20.59
C LEU A 106 -6.67 9.97 20.45
N TYR A 107 -5.48 9.89 19.89
CA TYR A 107 -4.59 10.99 19.63
C TYR A 107 -4.32 11.02 18.12
N ILE A 108 -5.02 11.89 17.38
CA ILE A 108 -5.22 11.76 15.95
C ILE A 108 -4.55 12.89 15.19
N GLU A 109 -3.73 12.54 14.22
CA GLU A 109 -3.19 13.41 13.18
C GLU A 109 -3.89 13.11 11.86
N LEU A 110 -4.30 14.14 11.17
CA LEU A 110 -4.99 14.05 9.89
C LEU A 110 -4.03 14.35 8.74
N LYS A 111 -4.28 13.75 7.60
CA LYS A 111 -3.60 14.10 6.34
C LYS A 111 -4.61 14.10 5.20
N SER A 112 -4.32 14.91 4.18
CA SER A 112 -4.98 14.75 2.89
C SER A 112 -4.66 13.38 2.29
N PRO A 113 -5.45 12.80 1.40
CA PRO A 113 -5.11 11.55 0.72
C PRO A 113 -3.75 11.60 0.02
N GLN A 114 -3.39 12.77 -0.50
CA GLN A 114 -2.14 13.01 -1.23
C GLN A 114 -0.92 12.98 -0.30
N ASP A 115 -1.08 13.44 0.94
CA ASP A 115 0.01 13.55 1.91
C ASP A 115 0.06 12.37 2.88
N TYR A 116 -0.99 11.53 2.93
CA TYR A 116 -1.08 10.42 3.88
C TYR A 116 0.06 9.42 3.75
N GLU A 117 0.43 9.06 2.54
CA GLU A 117 1.54 8.13 2.28
C GLU A 117 2.90 8.85 2.26
N LYS A 118 2.88 10.17 2.07
CA LYS A 118 4.07 10.98 2.04
C LYS A 118 4.54 11.25 3.47
N ASP A 119 5.82 11.02 3.70
CA ASP A 119 6.46 11.27 5.00
C ASP A 119 5.78 10.58 6.21
N LYS A 120 5.05 9.49 5.96
CA LYS A 120 4.23 8.76 6.93
C LYS A 120 4.98 8.41 8.22
N ASP A 121 6.20 7.88 8.12
CA ASP A 121 7.03 7.54 9.28
C ASP A 121 7.48 8.80 10.01
N GLU A 122 7.81 9.86 9.29
CA GLU A 122 8.20 11.14 9.88
C GLU A 122 7.02 11.78 10.64
N VAL A 123 5.81 11.72 10.09
CA VAL A 123 4.59 12.21 10.76
C VAL A 123 4.30 11.38 12.02
N ILE A 124 4.38 10.06 11.94
CA ILE A 124 4.16 9.18 13.09
C ILE A 124 5.20 9.48 14.18
N GLU A 125 6.48 9.57 13.85
CA GLU A 125 7.54 9.87 14.80
C GLU A 125 7.40 11.28 15.38
N LYS A 126 7.41 12.30 14.53
CA LYS A 126 7.55 13.69 14.95
C LYS A 126 6.26 14.32 15.46
N GLN A 127 5.12 13.95 14.91
CA GLN A 127 3.84 14.51 15.29
C GLN A 127 3.10 13.63 16.31
N LEU A 128 2.98 12.33 16.09
CA LEU A 128 2.24 11.46 17.01
C LEU A 128 3.06 11.09 18.25
N PHE A 129 4.17 10.38 18.08
CA PHE A 129 4.95 9.93 19.26
C PHE A 129 5.52 11.08 20.09
N ASN A 130 6.10 12.09 19.44
CA ASN A 130 6.70 13.22 20.16
C ASN A 130 5.66 14.02 20.93
N LEU A 131 4.50 14.34 20.34
CA LEU A 131 3.46 15.10 21.02
C LEU A 131 2.73 14.29 22.10
N ALA A 132 2.53 12.97 21.86
CA ALA A 132 1.99 12.08 22.89
C ALA A 132 2.90 12.00 24.13
N SER A 133 4.21 12.03 23.94
CA SER A 133 5.17 12.07 25.05
C SER A 133 5.02 13.34 25.90
N GLN A 134 4.65 14.48 25.28
CA GLN A 134 4.36 15.73 26.00
C GLN A 134 3.06 15.63 26.80
N GLU A 135 2.02 15.01 26.25
CA GLU A 135 0.75 14.77 26.94
C GLU A 135 0.99 13.91 28.20
N LYS A 136 1.77 12.82 28.05
CA LYS A 136 2.19 11.97 29.16
C LYS A 136 3.03 12.72 30.19
N GLY A 137 3.91 13.62 29.78
CA GLY A 137 4.70 14.50 30.65
C GLY A 137 3.84 15.46 31.49
N GLN A 138 2.62 15.75 31.05
CA GLN A 138 1.61 16.53 31.78
C GLN A 138 0.75 15.68 32.75
N GLY A 139 1.09 14.38 32.88
CA GLY A 139 0.40 13.46 33.78
C GLY A 139 -0.90 12.88 33.23
N LYS A 140 -1.10 12.93 31.90
CA LYS A 140 -2.23 12.31 31.20
C LYS A 140 -1.78 11.10 30.41
N ASN A 141 -2.56 10.03 30.45
CA ASN A 141 -2.29 8.86 29.64
C ASN A 141 -2.73 9.07 28.17
N VAL A 142 -2.06 8.37 27.27
CA VAL A 142 -2.43 8.26 25.85
C VAL A 142 -2.59 6.78 25.53
N LYS A 143 -3.71 6.37 24.93
CA LYS A 143 -3.97 4.97 24.60
C LYS A 143 -3.59 4.66 23.16
N TYR A 144 -4.15 5.35 22.19
CA TYR A 144 -3.92 5.10 20.78
C TYR A 144 -3.41 6.34 20.06
N LEU A 145 -2.36 6.17 19.26
CA LEU A 145 -1.90 7.14 18.26
C LEU A 145 -2.54 6.79 16.92
N VAL A 146 -3.09 7.76 16.23
CA VAL A 146 -3.83 7.55 15.01
C VAL A 146 -3.34 8.50 13.91
N LEU A 147 -2.92 7.94 12.78
CA LEU A 147 -2.78 8.66 11.53
C LEU A 147 -3.98 8.33 10.65
N TYR A 148 -4.70 9.35 10.15
CA TYR A 148 -5.98 9.12 9.49
C TYR A 148 -6.16 9.93 8.22
N THR A 149 -6.81 9.35 7.23
CA THR A 149 -7.32 10.00 6.02
C THR A 149 -8.57 9.30 5.48
N ILE A 150 -9.18 9.86 4.46
CA ILE A 150 -10.24 9.23 3.66
C ILE A 150 -9.92 9.34 2.18
N GLU A 151 -10.52 8.48 1.37
CA GLU A 151 -10.57 8.62 -0.09
C GLU A 151 -11.98 8.35 -0.60
N THR A 152 -12.33 8.93 -1.74
CA THR A 152 -13.61 8.63 -2.41
C THR A 152 -13.35 7.74 -3.62
N VAL A 153 -13.98 6.57 -3.63
CA VAL A 153 -13.86 5.56 -4.69
C VAL A 153 -15.25 5.09 -5.08
N GLU A 154 -15.62 5.20 -6.35
CA GLU A 154 -16.92 4.74 -6.88
C GLU A 154 -18.13 5.28 -6.08
N ASN A 155 -18.09 6.55 -5.69
CA ASN A 155 -19.09 7.25 -4.86
C ASN A 155 -19.21 6.75 -3.40
N GLU A 156 -18.24 5.99 -2.91
CA GLU A 156 -18.15 5.59 -1.50
C GLU A 156 -16.96 6.26 -0.82
N ILE A 157 -17.11 6.56 0.47
CA ILE A 157 -15.99 7.05 1.30
C ILE A 157 -15.31 5.85 1.95
N LYS A 158 -14.00 5.74 1.75
CA LYS A 158 -13.16 4.72 2.37
C LYS A 158 -12.21 5.35 3.38
N ASP A 159 -12.25 4.84 4.60
CA ASP A 159 -11.30 5.23 5.64
C ASP A 159 -9.95 4.55 5.41
N LYS A 160 -8.88 5.30 5.70
CA LYS A 160 -7.53 4.76 5.86
C LYS A 160 -6.96 5.24 7.17
N CYS A 161 -6.57 4.35 8.06
CA CYS A 161 -5.94 4.73 9.30
C CYS A 161 -4.86 3.74 9.76
N ILE A 162 -3.92 4.26 10.52
CA ILE A 162 -2.95 3.51 11.30
C ILE A 162 -3.24 3.83 12.75
N VAL A 163 -3.57 2.80 13.53
CA VAL A 163 -3.87 2.94 14.97
C VAL A 163 -2.83 2.17 15.74
N ILE A 164 -1.96 2.87 16.47
CA ILE A 164 -0.85 2.30 17.24
C ILE A 164 -1.21 2.32 18.71
N ASP A 165 -1.07 1.20 19.39
CA ASP A 165 -1.23 1.12 20.84
C ASP A 165 0.00 1.73 21.52
N TYR A 166 -0.16 2.94 22.07
CA TYR A 166 0.92 3.69 22.72
C TYR A 166 1.31 3.13 24.09
N GLU A 167 0.41 2.40 24.74
CA GLU A 167 0.77 1.71 26.00
C GLU A 167 1.71 0.53 25.70
N LYS A 168 1.48 -0.18 24.60
CA LYS A 168 2.34 -1.27 24.12
C LYS A 168 3.66 -0.73 23.57
N PHE A 169 3.61 0.36 22.80
CA PHE A 169 4.76 0.99 22.15
C PHE A 169 4.92 2.45 22.60
N PRO A 170 5.62 2.70 23.73
CA PRO A 170 5.72 4.04 24.28
C PRO A 170 6.72 4.98 23.57
N SER A 171 7.37 4.51 22.52
CA SER A 171 8.27 5.29 21.68
C SER A 171 8.26 4.81 20.22
N PHE A 172 8.64 5.68 19.30
CA PHE A 172 8.79 5.32 17.88
C PHE A 172 9.80 4.19 17.69
N ASP A 173 10.94 4.23 18.39
CA ASP A 173 11.96 3.18 18.33
C ASP A 173 11.42 1.80 18.76
N ALA A 174 10.55 1.75 19.75
CA ALA A 174 9.93 0.50 20.17
C ALA A 174 8.93 -0.05 19.12
N TRP A 175 8.32 0.84 18.34
CA TRP A 175 7.32 0.46 17.34
C TRP A 175 7.89 0.20 15.96
N LYS A 176 8.89 0.98 15.51
CA LYS A 176 9.40 0.99 14.13
C LYS A 176 9.85 -0.38 13.59
N ASP A 177 10.39 -1.24 14.46
CA ASP A 177 10.88 -2.56 14.07
C ASP A 177 9.78 -3.63 14.13
N VAL A 178 8.72 -3.40 14.89
CA VAL A 178 7.60 -4.33 15.07
C VAL A 178 6.48 -4.04 14.10
N ARG A 179 6.15 -2.76 13.89
CA ARG A 179 5.11 -2.29 12.96
C ARG A 179 3.71 -2.85 13.21
N ASP A 180 3.40 -3.22 14.45
CA ASP A 180 2.03 -3.60 14.83
C ASP A 180 1.12 -2.37 14.81
N PHE A 181 0.02 -2.45 14.08
CA PHE A 181 -1.03 -1.42 14.05
C PHE A 181 -2.38 -2.02 13.70
N ALA A 182 -3.43 -1.44 14.23
CA ALA A 182 -4.79 -1.65 13.77
C ALA A 182 -5.13 -0.67 12.65
N ASP A 183 -6.17 -0.97 11.88
CA ASP A 183 -6.61 -0.15 10.75
C ASP A 183 -8.10 0.21 10.81
N THR A 184 -8.71 -0.01 11.97
CA THR A 184 -10.06 0.43 12.29
C THR A 184 -10.07 1.20 13.60
N LEU A 185 -10.84 2.28 13.62
CA LEU A 185 -11.03 3.05 14.86
C LEU A 185 -11.92 2.27 15.84
N PRO A 186 -11.58 2.27 17.12
CA PRO A 186 -12.39 1.58 18.14
C PRO A 186 -13.75 2.24 18.32
N ILE A 187 -14.77 1.43 18.61
CA ILE A 187 -16.12 1.88 18.93
C ILE A 187 -16.21 2.10 20.45
N ARG A 188 -16.69 3.26 20.89
CA ARG A 188 -17.01 3.56 22.29
C ARG A 188 -15.95 3.18 23.32
N TYR A 189 -14.72 3.62 23.11
CA TYR A 189 -13.59 3.29 24.00
C TYR A 189 -13.25 1.79 24.05
N GLY A 190 -13.62 1.04 23.01
CA GLY A 190 -13.27 -0.36 22.82
C GLY A 190 -11.83 -0.56 22.33
N LYS A 191 -11.60 -1.69 21.68
CA LYS A 191 -10.30 -2.05 21.12
C LYS A 191 -10.23 -1.73 19.64
N ALA A 192 -9.09 -1.20 19.20
CA ALA A 192 -8.76 -1.08 17.80
C ALA A 192 -8.50 -2.47 17.18
N GLN A 193 -8.89 -2.68 15.93
CA GLN A 193 -8.78 -3.97 15.26
C GLN A 193 -8.10 -3.82 13.90
N LYS A 194 -7.46 -4.89 13.45
CA LYS A 194 -6.98 -5.00 12.07
C LYS A 194 -7.87 -5.97 11.31
N GLU A 195 -8.59 -5.45 10.32
CA GLU A 195 -9.39 -6.28 9.44
C GLU A 195 -8.49 -6.99 8.40
N PRO A 196 -8.69 -8.30 8.18
CA PRO A 196 -7.92 -9.02 7.17
C PRO A 196 -8.38 -8.65 5.76
N TYR A 197 -7.44 -8.65 4.82
CA TYR A 197 -7.74 -8.60 3.39
C TYR A 197 -8.35 -9.93 2.94
N ILE A 198 -9.51 -9.86 2.25
CA ILE A 198 -10.29 -11.01 1.78
C ILE A 198 -10.61 -10.81 0.29
N LYS A 199 -10.28 -11.77 -0.55
CA LYS A 199 -10.52 -11.69 -2.00
C LYS A 199 -12.01 -11.55 -2.32
N GLY A 200 -12.38 -10.45 -2.99
CA GLY A 200 -13.77 -10.10 -3.30
C GLY A 200 -14.62 -9.77 -2.07
N GLY A 201 -14.00 -9.49 -0.92
CA GLY A 201 -14.65 -9.05 0.30
C GLY A 201 -14.80 -7.53 0.37
N LYS A 202 -15.31 -7.02 1.52
CA LYS A 202 -15.43 -5.58 1.77
C LYS A 202 -14.06 -4.90 1.79
N LYS A 203 -13.03 -5.57 2.32
CA LYS A 203 -11.64 -5.15 2.29
C LYS A 203 -10.86 -6.13 1.40
N ASP A 204 -10.74 -5.80 0.13
CA ASP A 204 -9.94 -6.52 -0.85
C ASP A 204 -8.67 -5.72 -1.18
N LEU A 205 -7.76 -6.32 -1.95
CA LEU A 205 -6.55 -5.66 -2.41
C LEU A 205 -6.88 -4.51 -3.38
N ASP A 206 -6.15 -3.41 -3.24
CA ASP A 206 -6.28 -2.28 -4.16
C ASP A 206 -5.75 -2.66 -5.55
N LYS A 207 -6.61 -2.50 -6.56
CA LYS A 207 -6.31 -2.76 -7.97
C LYS A 207 -6.09 -1.49 -8.78
N ASN A 208 -6.35 -0.32 -8.17
CA ASN A 208 -6.36 0.97 -8.85
C ASN A 208 -5.27 1.93 -8.34
N PHE A 209 -4.23 1.39 -7.71
CA PHE A 209 -3.14 2.21 -7.18
C PHE A 209 -2.35 2.92 -8.30
N THR A 210 -1.83 4.09 -7.99
CA THR A 210 -1.07 4.92 -8.93
C THR A 210 0.42 4.56 -8.95
N HIS A 211 1.12 4.90 -10.04
CA HIS A 211 2.58 4.82 -10.08
C HIS A 211 3.25 5.59 -8.94
N TYR A 212 2.71 6.74 -8.58
CA TYR A 212 3.25 7.55 -7.48
C TYR A 212 3.21 6.82 -6.14
N GLN A 213 2.08 6.16 -5.83
CA GLN A 213 1.95 5.37 -4.60
C GLN A 213 2.95 4.21 -4.57
N LEU A 214 3.13 3.52 -5.69
CA LEU A 214 4.06 2.41 -5.80
C LEU A 214 5.53 2.87 -5.72
N ASP A 215 5.87 3.98 -6.38
CA ASP A 215 7.20 4.58 -6.33
C ASP A 215 7.57 5.01 -4.92
N TYR A 216 6.60 5.58 -4.20
CA TYR A 216 6.79 5.96 -2.81
C TYR A 216 7.04 4.74 -1.91
N LYS A 217 6.22 3.67 -2.05
CA LYS A 217 6.43 2.40 -1.33
C LYS A 217 7.79 1.77 -1.66
N ARG A 218 8.19 1.82 -2.93
CA ARG A 218 9.50 1.36 -3.38
C ARG A 218 10.63 2.12 -2.69
N ALA A 219 10.55 3.46 -2.63
CA ALA A 219 11.55 4.27 -1.96
C ALA A 219 11.64 3.95 -0.46
N ASN A 220 10.50 3.76 0.21
CA ASN A 220 10.47 3.37 1.61
C ASN A 220 11.06 1.98 1.84
N LEU A 221 10.68 1.00 1.03
CA LEU A 221 11.26 -0.34 1.07
C LEU A 221 12.78 -0.29 0.87
N HIS A 222 13.24 0.47 -0.14
CA HIS A 222 14.65 0.67 -0.37
C HIS A 222 15.35 1.21 0.88
N ASN A 223 14.88 2.32 1.43
CA ASN A 223 15.51 2.98 2.58
C ASN A 223 15.58 2.08 3.83
N VAL A 224 14.51 1.34 4.12
CA VAL A 224 14.48 0.46 5.30
C VAL A 224 15.28 -0.82 5.09
N LEU A 225 15.18 -1.43 3.91
CA LEU A 225 15.85 -2.69 3.63
C LEU A 225 17.37 -2.51 3.50
N TRP A 226 17.83 -1.39 2.94
CA TRP A 226 19.27 -1.02 2.83
C TRP A 226 19.81 -0.35 4.09
N GLY A 227 18.95 0.16 4.97
CA GLY A 227 19.36 0.75 6.24
C GLY A 227 20.01 -0.28 7.17
N GLY A 228 21.11 0.12 7.85
CA GLY A 228 21.75 -0.68 8.90
C GLY A 228 23.09 -1.32 8.55
N GLY A 229 23.56 -1.24 7.31
CA GLY A 229 24.91 -1.66 6.89
C GLY A 229 25.19 -3.16 7.02
N GLY A 230 25.83 -3.76 6.04
CA GLY A 230 26.29 -5.15 6.09
C GLY A 230 25.53 -6.15 5.22
N THR A 231 24.48 -5.73 4.52
CA THR A 231 23.78 -6.56 3.56
C THR A 231 24.18 -6.16 2.13
N ASP A 232 24.56 -7.11 1.29
CA ASP A 232 24.87 -6.87 -0.12
C ASP A 232 23.57 -6.52 -0.87
N ASP A 233 23.65 -5.58 -1.82
CA ASP A 233 22.53 -5.17 -2.68
C ASP A 233 21.87 -6.36 -3.39
N ASN A 234 22.65 -7.39 -3.78
CA ASN A 234 22.13 -8.60 -4.39
C ASN A 234 21.27 -9.42 -3.43
N ASP A 235 21.63 -9.50 -2.16
CA ASP A 235 20.88 -10.26 -1.16
C ASP A 235 19.55 -9.60 -0.87
N ILE A 236 19.52 -8.26 -0.80
CA ILE A 236 18.29 -7.49 -0.60
C ILE A 236 17.38 -7.63 -1.83
N PHE A 237 17.94 -7.47 -3.02
CA PHE A 237 17.19 -7.64 -4.25
C PHE A 237 16.58 -9.04 -4.37
N SER A 238 17.38 -10.08 -4.08
CA SER A 238 16.92 -11.47 -4.12
C SER A 238 15.81 -11.71 -3.11
N SER A 239 15.96 -11.19 -1.88
CA SER A 239 14.93 -11.29 -0.84
C SER A 239 13.63 -10.60 -1.27
N LEU A 240 13.72 -9.40 -1.85
CA LEU A 240 12.54 -8.66 -2.30
C LEU A 240 11.86 -9.35 -3.49
N ALA A 241 12.62 -9.92 -4.43
CA ALA A 241 12.08 -10.72 -5.52
C ALA A 241 11.34 -11.96 -5.01
N ASN A 242 11.89 -12.65 -4.01
CA ASN A 242 11.24 -13.79 -3.36
C ASN A 242 9.94 -13.38 -2.64
N ILE A 243 9.95 -12.23 -1.95
CA ILE A 243 8.77 -11.67 -1.25
C ILE A 243 7.66 -11.38 -2.26
N ILE A 244 7.98 -10.75 -3.38
CA ILE A 244 7.00 -10.47 -4.44
C ILE A 244 6.49 -11.74 -5.09
N LEU A 245 7.36 -12.72 -5.33
CA LEU A 245 6.95 -14.02 -5.85
C LEU A 245 5.96 -14.73 -4.92
N ALA A 246 6.19 -14.69 -3.61
CA ALA A 246 5.25 -15.20 -2.62
C ALA A 246 3.90 -14.47 -2.66
N LYS A 247 3.91 -13.14 -2.80
CA LYS A 247 2.70 -12.33 -2.93
C LYS A 247 1.89 -12.69 -4.17
N ILE A 248 2.54 -12.76 -5.34
CA ILE A 248 1.89 -13.13 -6.60
C ILE A 248 1.29 -14.56 -6.50
N GLN A 249 1.97 -15.47 -5.81
CA GLN A 249 1.46 -16.82 -5.58
C GLN A 249 0.17 -16.80 -4.79
N ASP A 250 0.15 -16.08 -3.66
CA ASP A 250 -1.03 -15.95 -2.82
C ASP A 250 -2.22 -15.35 -3.58
N GLU A 251 -2.01 -14.22 -4.26
CA GLU A 251 -3.06 -13.56 -5.04
C GLU A 251 -3.68 -14.47 -6.11
N SER A 252 -2.85 -15.29 -6.75
CA SER A 252 -3.30 -16.16 -7.85
C SER A 252 -4.06 -17.39 -7.36
N GLU A 253 -3.68 -17.96 -6.22
CA GLU A 253 -4.28 -19.21 -5.72
C GLU A 253 -5.55 -18.96 -4.88
N ARG A 254 -5.75 -17.75 -4.31
CA ARG A 254 -6.93 -17.44 -3.50
C ARG A 254 -8.21 -17.41 -4.31
N LYS A 255 -9.27 -17.96 -3.73
CA LYS A 255 -10.64 -17.91 -4.25
C LYS A 255 -11.41 -16.77 -3.60
N LYS A 256 -12.47 -16.33 -4.25
CA LYS A 256 -13.38 -15.33 -3.68
C LYS A 256 -13.91 -15.76 -2.30
N GLY A 257 -13.80 -14.90 -1.31
CA GLY A 257 -14.20 -15.14 0.08
C GLY A 257 -13.05 -15.71 0.96
N GLU A 258 -11.91 -16.05 0.40
CA GLU A 258 -10.75 -16.51 1.17
C GLU A 258 -9.86 -15.33 1.60
N LYS A 259 -9.29 -15.44 2.81
CA LYS A 259 -8.28 -14.48 3.29
C LYS A 259 -6.98 -14.70 2.52
N TYR A 260 -6.32 -13.60 2.18
CA TYR A 260 -4.95 -13.68 1.69
C TYR A 260 -4.01 -14.09 2.83
N ASP A 261 -3.01 -14.90 2.52
CA ASP A 261 -1.96 -15.23 3.48
C ASP A 261 -0.84 -14.17 3.46
N PHE A 262 -0.67 -13.43 2.37
CA PHE A 262 0.33 -12.36 2.29
C PHE A 262 -0.19 -11.06 2.92
N GLN A 263 -0.30 -11.06 4.25
CA GLN A 263 -0.69 -9.91 5.07
C GLN A 263 -0.24 -10.14 6.51
N ILE A 264 -0.29 -9.12 7.36
CA ILE A 264 -0.06 -9.25 8.79
C ILE A 264 -1.38 -9.57 9.48
N PHE A 265 -1.45 -10.67 10.22
CA PHE A 265 -2.64 -11.05 10.97
C PHE A 265 -2.66 -10.46 12.38
N ALA A 266 -3.84 -9.96 12.78
CA ALA A 266 -4.19 -9.80 14.18
C ALA A 266 -5.02 -11.00 14.64
N PHE A 267 -4.82 -11.44 15.87
CA PHE A 267 -5.62 -12.50 16.47
C PHE A 267 -7.04 -12.01 16.85
N LYS A 268 -7.91 -12.95 17.23
CA LYS A 268 -9.32 -12.66 17.53
C LYS A 268 -9.55 -11.71 18.70
N ASP A 269 -8.57 -11.57 19.60
CA ASP A 269 -8.62 -10.62 20.72
C ASP A 269 -8.47 -9.15 20.27
N GLY A 270 -8.02 -8.92 19.02
CA GLY A 270 -7.79 -7.58 18.46
C GLY A 270 -6.53 -6.87 19.00
N GLU A 271 -5.82 -7.46 19.98
CA GLU A 271 -4.64 -6.86 20.61
C GLU A 271 -3.35 -7.58 20.28
N SER A 272 -3.45 -8.88 19.99
CA SER A 272 -2.29 -9.71 19.65
C SER A 272 -2.10 -9.74 18.15
N PHE A 273 -0.86 -9.59 17.73
CA PHE A 273 -0.44 -9.80 16.33
C PHE A 273 0.42 -11.05 16.26
N GLU A 274 0.47 -11.67 15.10
CA GLU A 274 1.38 -12.78 14.87
C GLU A 274 2.84 -12.34 15.12
N SER A 275 3.64 -13.23 15.67
CA SER A 275 5.07 -13.00 15.86
C SER A 275 5.79 -12.90 14.50
N ASN A 276 7.01 -12.37 14.51
CA ASN A 276 7.82 -12.30 13.29
C ASN A 276 8.13 -13.69 12.75
N GLU A 277 8.29 -14.68 13.64
CA GLU A 277 8.56 -16.07 13.31
C GLU A 277 7.35 -16.77 12.66
N GLU A 278 6.15 -16.55 13.21
CA GLU A 278 4.90 -17.08 12.62
C GLU A 278 4.64 -16.48 11.24
N LEU A 279 4.86 -15.18 11.08
CA LEU A 279 4.77 -14.51 9.78
C LEU A 279 5.81 -15.11 8.82
N PHE A 280 7.06 -15.25 9.24
CA PHE A 280 8.12 -15.80 8.41
C PHE A 280 7.76 -17.20 7.90
N GLU A 281 7.34 -18.11 8.77
CA GLU A 281 6.97 -19.46 8.35
C GLU A 281 5.83 -19.46 7.33
N ARG A 282 4.81 -18.66 7.54
CA ARG A 282 3.65 -18.55 6.63
C ARG A 282 4.04 -17.96 5.26
N ILE A 283 4.82 -16.88 5.23
CA ILE A 283 5.27 -16.27 3.97
C ILE A 283 6.30 -17.17 3.26
N ASN A 284 7.14 -17.88 4.02
CA ASN A 284 8.08 -18.86 3.48
C ASN A 284 7.37 -20.05 2.82
N GLU A 285 6.23 -20.48 3.37
CA GLU A 285 5.39 -21.52 2.76
C GLU A 285 4.77 -21.05 1.43
N LEU A 286 4.30 -19.81 1.35
CA LEU A 286 3.88 -19.20 0.09
C LEU A 286 5.01 -19.21 -0.96
N TYR A 287 6.21 -18.83 -0.55
CA TYR A 287 7.38 -18.84 -1.42
C TYR A 287 7.70 -20.24 -1.93
N ARG A 288 7.69 -21.27 -1.07
CA ARG A 288 7.91 -22.67 -1.48
C ARG A 288 6.86 -23.14 -2.47
N ARG A 289 5.58 -22.77 -2.26
CA ARG A 289 4.52 -23.08 -3.24
C ARG A 289 4.77 -22.40 -4.57
N ALA A 290 5.23 -21.16 -4.56
CA ALA A 290 5.58 -20.43 -5.78
C ALA A 290 6.75 -21.10 -6.53
N LEU A 291 7.81 -21.50 -5.84
CA LEU A 291 8.91 -22.24 -6.44
C LEU A 291 8.43 -23.53 -7.13
N LYS A 292 7.54 -24.28 -6.47
CA LYS A 292 7.00 -25.53 -7.00
C LYS A 292 6.10 -25.31 -8.20
N GLN A 293 5.17 -24.36 -8.14
CA GLN A 293 4.11 -24.19 -9.14
C GLN A 293 4.51 -23.29 -10.30
N ARG A 294 5.34 -22.29 -10.07
CA ARG A 294 5.71 -21.29 -11.10
C ARG A 294 7.10 -21.51 -11.69
N LEU A 295 8.02 -22.02 -10.89
CA LEU A 295 9.39 -22.26 -11.32
C LEU A 295 9.69 -23.75 -11.50
N ASN A 296 8.67 -24.61 -11.45
CA ASN A 296 8.77 -26.06 -11.65
C ASN A 296 9.89 -26.74 -10.83
N VAL A 297 10.16 -26.23 -9.62
CA VAL A 297 11.12 -26.86 -8.73
C VAL A 297 10.48 -28.11 -8.13
N THR A 298 10.89 -29.29 -8.60
CA THR A 298 10.31 -30.60 -8.20
C THR A 298 11.10 -31.29 -7.10
N ASP A 299 12.33 -30.87 -6.83
CA ASP A 299 13.18 -31.46 -5.78
C ASP A 299 12.70 -31.03 -4.39
N GLU A 300 12.04 -31.94 -3.68
CA GLU A 300 11.51 -31.71 -2.32
C GLU A 300 12.62 -31.38 -1.30
N SER A 301 13.83 -31.88 -1.49
CA SER A 301 14.97 -31.55 -0.61
C SER A 301 15.41 -30.09 -0.83
N ARG A 302 15.41 -29.64 -2.07
CA ARG A 302 15.69 -28.24 -2.43
C ARG A 302 14.60 -27.30 -1.92
N LEU A 303 13.34 -27.67 -2.10
CA LEU A 303 12.21 -26.87 -1.60
C LEU A 303 12.27 -26.68 -0.08
N LYS A 304 12.53 -27.75 0.68
CA LYS A 304 12.65 -27.67 2.15
C LYS A 304 13.80 -26.77 2.62
N LYS A 305 14.87 -26.65 1.83
CA LYS A 305 16.03 -25.81 2.11
C LYS A 305 15.90 -24.39 1.52
N SER A 306 14.83 -24.11 0.80
CA SER A 306 14.58 -22.78 0.23
C SER A 306 13.89 -21.90 1.26
N TYR A 307 14.51 -20.78 1.55
CA TYR A 307 13.99 -19.75 2.45
C TYR A 307 13.77 -18.46 1.67
N ILE A 308 12.68 -17.77 1.99
CA ILE A 308 12.32 -16.49 1.34
C ILE A 308 13.38 -15.42 1.59
N ILE A 309 14.00 -15.45 2.77
CA ILE A 309 15.12 -14.58 3.17
C ILE A 309 16.18 -15.41 3.87
N ASP A 310 17.42 -14.94 3.85
CA ASP A 310 18.50 -15.43 4.72
C ASP A 310 18.49 -14.59 6.01
N GLU A 311 18.08 -15.17 7.12
CA GLU A 311 17.92 -14.48 8.41
C GLU A 311 19.24 -13.86 8.93
N ASN A 312 20.40 -14.37 8.50
CA ASN A 312 21.70 -13.79 8.86
C ASN A 312 21.97 -12.45 8.15
N LYS A 313 21.27 -12.20 7.04
CA LYS A 313 21.46 -11.04 6.18
C LYS A 313 20.24 -10.11 6.17
N PHE A 314 19.06 -10.65 6.37
CA PHE A 314 17.79 -9.95 6.26
C PHE A 314 16.90 -10.30 7.46
N SER A 315 16.75 -9.39 8.40
CA SER A 315 16.01 -9.67 9.64
C SER A 315 14.52 -9.94 9.40
N LEU A 316 13.90 -10.69 10.30
CA LEU A 316 12.46 -10.95 10.28
C LEU A 316 11.63 -9.67 10.41
N ALA A 317 12.13 -8.67 11.12
CA ALA A 317 11.50 -7.35 11.22
C ALA A 317 11.45 -6.64 9.84
N LYS A 318 12.50 -6.75 9.03
CA LYS A 318 12.52 -6.22 7.65
C LYS A 318 11.53 -6.98 6.75
N LEU A 319 11.39 -8.30 6.91
CA LEU A 319 10.38 -9.08 6.21
C LEU A 319 8.97 -8.59 6.57
N LYS A 320 8.68 -8.44 7.87
CA LYS A 320 7.38 -7.94 8.33
C LYS A 320 7.08 -6.55 7.80
N TYR A 321 8.09 -5.67 7.80
CA TYR A 321 7.97 -4.34 7.19
C TYR A 321 7.63 -4.43 5.69
N ALA A 322 8.33 -5.26 4.93
CA ALA A 322 8.06 -5.43 3.51
C ALA A 322 6.64 -5.96 3.25
N VAL A 323 6.18 -6.93 4.05
CA VAL A 323 4.80 -7.43 3.97
C VAL A 323 3.81 -6.32 4.26
N SER A 324 4.00 -5.52 5.32
CA SER A 324 3.09 -4.43 5.70
C SER A 324 2.96 -3.33 4.64
N GLU A 325 4.04 -3.05 3.91
CA GLU A 325 4.04 -2.05 2.85
C GLU A 325 3.38 -2.55 1.55
N LEU A 326 3.42 -3.87 1.31
CA LEU A 326 2.93 -4.47 0.07
C LEU A 326 1.56 -5.15 0.21
N GLU A 327 1.11 -5.48 1.42
CA GLU A 327 -0.11 -6.29 1.65
C GLU A 327 -1.37 -5.71 1.00
N GLN A 328 -1.48 -4.39 0.88
CA GLN A 328 -2.67 -3.72 0.37
C GLN A 328 -2.82 -3.73 -1.15
N PHE A 329 -1.75 -3.90 -1.91
CA PHE A 329 -1.78 -3.79 -3.37
C PHE A 329 -2.00 -5.14 -4.05
N SER A 330 -2.72 -5.14 -5.19
CA SER A 330 -2.78 -6.32 -6.07
C SER A 330 -1.76 -6.21 -7.19
N PHE A 331 -0.80 -7.12 -7.24
CA PHE A 331 0.16 -7.21 -8.34
C PHE A 331 -0.36 -8.05 -9.52
N VAL A 332 -1.33 -8.94 -9.29
CA VAL A 332 -1.90 -9.81 -10.32
C VAL A 332 -3.03 -9.09 -11.07
N ASP A 333 -3.97 -8.49 -10.32
CA ASP A 333 -5.15 -7.83 -10.90
C ASP A 333 -4.99 -6.31 -11.02
N GLY A 334 -3.84 -5.75 -10.61
CA GLY A 334 -3.58 -4.32 -10.70
C GLY A 334 -3.84 -3.83 -12.11
N LYS A 335 -4.85 -2.97 -12.27
CA LYS A 335 -5.17 -2.39 -13.57
C LYS A 335 -4.02 -1.46 -13.95
N ASN A 336 -3.28 -1.86 -14.97
CA ASN A 336 -2.36 -0.97 -15.62
C ASN A 336 -3.11 0.31 -16.00
N SER A 337 -2.86 1.39 -15.28
CA SER A 337 -3.42 2.67 -15.64
C SER A 337 -3.10 2.93 -17.10
N PHE A 338 -4.08 3.24 -17.88
CA PHE A 338 -4.22 3.79 -19.24
C PHE A 338 -3.06 3.65 -20.27
N ASP A 339 -1.81 3.42 -19.88
CA ASP A 339 -0.63 3.46 -20.74
C ASP A 339 0.03 2.09 -21.01
N GLY A 340 -0.60 0.98 -20.62
CA GLY A 340 -0.03 -0.36 -20.83
C GLY A 340 1.30 -0.59 -20.11
N LYS A 341 1.57 0.13 -19.03
CA LYS A 341 2.81 0.02 -18.25
C LYS A 341 2.78 -1.20 -17.35
N ASP A 342 3.86 -1.94 -17.36
CA ASP A 342 4.09 -3.06 -16.46
C ASP A 342 4.44 -2.53 -15.06
N ILE A 343 3.43 -2.43 -14.20
CA ILE A 343 3.60 -1.93 -12.82
C ILE A 343 4.68 -2.73 -12.07
N LEU A 344 4.68 -4.03 -12.24
CA LEU A 344 5.64 -4.91 -11.59
C LEU A 344 7.05 -4.72 -12.17
N GLY A 345 7.15 -4.61 -13.49
CA GLY A 345 8.41 -4.31 -14.18
C GLY A 345 8.97 -2.95 -13.77
N ASP A 346 8.14 -1.91 -13.72
CA ASP A 346 8.54 -0.56 -13.30
C ASP A 346 8.98 -0.55 -11.82
N PHE A 347 8.30 -1.31 -10.97
CA PHE A 347 8.67 -1.46 -9.55
C PHE A 347 10.04 -2.11 -9.40
N PHE A 348 10.28 -3.23 -10.10
CA PHE A 348 11.58 -3.91 -10.08
C PHE A 348 12.69 -3.08 -10.71
N GLU A 349 12.43 -2.46 -11.87
CA GLU A 349 13.40 -1.58 -12.52
C GLU A 349 13.82 -0.43 -11.59
N GLY A 350 12.84 0.14 -10.87
CA GLY A 350 13.12 1.20 -9.92
C GLY A 350 14.00 0.76 -8.76
N ILE A 351 13.74 -0.43 -8.18
CA ILE A 351 14.58 -1.00 -7.10
C ILE A 351 16.00 -1.25 -7.59
N ILE A 352 16.15 -1.84 -8.76
CA ILE A 352 17.45 -2.13 -9.36
C ILE A 352 18.19 -0.83 -9.65
N ARG A 353 17.53 0.18 -10.17
CA ARG A 353 18.12 1.48 -10.49
C ARG A 353 18.65 2.21 -9.26
N GLU A 354 17.99 2.08 -8.14
CA GLU A 354 18.39 2.72 -6.88
C GLU A 354 19.51 1.93 -6.16
N GLY A 355 19.41 0.61 -6.08
CA GLY A 355 20.37 -0.26 -5.40
C GLY A 355 21.67 -0.47 -6.16
N PHE A 356 21.63 -0.57 -7.48
CA PHE A 356 22.78 -0.94 -8.30
C PHE A 356 23.53 0.23 -8.96
N LYS A 357 23.20 1.46 -8.65
CA LYS A 357 23.80 2.65 -9.29
C LYS A 357 25.31 2.73 -9.24
N GLN A 358 25.97 1.98 -8.37
CA GLN A 358 27.42 2.18 -8.14
C GLN A 358 28.33 1.01 -8.52
N THR A 359 27.85 -0.22 -8.76
CA THR A 359 28.76 -1.37 -8.72
C THR A 359 28.92 -2.20 -10.00
N LYS A 360 27.98 -2.24 -10.95
CA LYS A 360 28.09 -3.25 -12.03
C LYS A 360 27.78 -2.80 -13.47
N GLY A 361 27.50 -1.53 -13.75
CA GLY A 361 27.32 -1.05 -15.13
C GLY A 361 26.17 -1.74 -15.89
N GLN A 362 25.21 -2.35 -15.20
CA GLN A 362 24.01 -2.90 -15.83
C GLN A 362 23.04 -1.77 -16.10
N PHE A 363 22.71 -1.56 -17.37
CA PHE A 363 21.73 -0.58 -17.80
C PHE A 363 20.51 -1.33 -18.35
N PHE A 364 19.33 -0.95 -17.86
CA PHE A 364 18.08 -1.44 -18.41
C PHE A 364 17.66 -0.56 -19.58
N THR A 365 17.29 -1.20 -20.68
CA THR A 365 16.75 -0.46 -21.82
C THR A 365 15.31 -0.06 -21.53
N HIS A 366 15.02 1.23 -21.61
CA HIS A 366 13.68 1.74 -21.35
C HIS A 366 12.66 1.11 -22.30
N ILE A 367 11.51 0.69 -21.77
CA ILE A 367 10.43 0.01 -22.51
C ILE A 367 10.06 0.72 -23.82
N ASN A 368 9.98 2.05 -23.82
CA ASN A 368 9.63 2.81 -25.02
C ASN A 368 10.68 2.65 -26.14
N VAL A 369 11.95 2.47 -25.79
CA VAL A 369 13.01 2.20 -26.78
C VAL A 369 12.84 0.80 -27.35
N VAL A 370 12.56 -0.19 -26.49
CA VAL A 370 12.28 -1.56 -26.93
C VAL A 370 11.07 -1.59 -27.89
N ARG A 371 9.95 -1.01 -27.48
CA ARG A 371 8.73 -0.93 -28.31
C ARG A 371 8.97 -0.20 -29.63
N PHE A 372 9.72 0.90 -29.61
CA PHE A 372 10.10 1.60 -30.85
C PHE A 372 10.89 0.70 -31.80
N LEU A 373 11.83 -0.11 -31.29
CA LEU A 373 12.59 -1.06 -32.10
C LEU A 373 11.70 -2.18 -32.65
N LEU A 374 10.80 -2.75 -31.84
CA LEU A 374 9.85 -3.78 -32.28
C LEU A 374 8.93 -3.27 -33.40
N TRP A 375 8.43 -2.03 -33.30
CA TRP A 375 7.67 -1.36 -34.36
C TRP A 375 8.53 -1.06 -35.59
N GLY A 376 9.74 -0.56 -35.38
CA GLY A 376 10.67 -0.24 -36.49
C GLY A 376 11.03 -1.46 -37.30
N LEU A 377 11.16 -2.62 -36.65
CA LEU A 377 11.40 -3.92 -37.32
C LEU A 377 10.13 -4.54 -37.92
N GLN A 378 8.96 -3.92 -37.73
CA GLN A 378 7.67 -4.40 -38.23
C GLN A 378 7.34 -5.84 -37.82
N LEU A 379 7.69 -6.19 -36.57
CA LEU A 379 7.52 -7.55 -36.07
C LEU A 379 6.04 -7.93 -35.89
N ASP A 380 5.14 -6.95 -35.76
CA ASP A 380 3.70 -7.13 -35.83
C ASP A 380 3.23 -7.70 -37.14
N LYS A 381 3.75 -7.17 -38.25
CA LYS A 381 3.43 -7.66 -39.61
C LYS A 381 3.96 -9.06 -39.81
N LEU A 382 5.21 -9.31 -39.42
CA LEU A 382 5.82 -10.63 -39.53
C LEU A 382 5.03 -11.68 -38.74
N ALA A 383 4.61 -11.34 -37.51
CA ALA A 383 3.81 -12.24 -36.68
C ALA A 383 2.44 -12.55 -37.29
N ILE A 384 1.74 -11.52 -37.82
CA ILE A 384 0.46 -11.70 -38.50
C ILE A 384 0.62 -12.60 -39.72
N GLU A 385 1.69 -12.42 -40.52
CA GLU A 385 1.96 -13.23 -41.70
C GLU A 385 2.22 -14.69 -41.33
N ARG A 386 3.10 -14.95 -40.36
CA ARG A 386 3.43 -16.29 -39.87
C ARG A 386 2.22 -17.01 -39.30
N VAL A 387 1.44 -16.35 -38.43
CA VAL A 387 0.23 -16.94 -37.88
C VAL A 387 -0.83 -17.24 -38.95
N ASN A 388 -0.97 -16.40 -39.97
CA ASN A 388 -1.90 -16.68 -41.07
C ASN A 388 -1.48 -17.86 -41.97
N LYS A 389 -0.17 -18.03 -42.15
CA LYS A 389 0.38 -19.04 -43.05
C LYS A 389 0.58 -20.38 -42.35
N ASP A 390 1.23 -20.38 -41.22
CA ASP A 390 1.80 -21.58 -40.58
C ASP A 390 1.27 -21.81 -39.16
N LEU A 391 0.44 -20.90 -38.58
CA LEU A 391 0.04 -20.85 -37.18
C LEU A 391 1.25 -20.78 -36.23
N GLU A 392 2.36 -20.18 -36.66
CA GLU A 392 3.59 -20.05 -35.87
C GLU A 392 3.82 -18.62 -35.43
N ILE A 393 4.42 -18.46 -34.26
CA ILE A 393 4.91 -17.19 -33.74
C ILE A 393 6.39 -17.08 -34.12
N PRO A 394 6.85 -15.90 -34.62
CA PRO A 394 8.27 -15.72 -34.93
C PRO A 394 9.15 -15.88 -33.68
N TYR A 395 10.20 -16.67 -33.81
CA TYR A 395 11.20 -16.80 -32.75
C TYR A 395 12.01 -15.51 -32.61
N LEU A 396 12.30 -15.14 -31.39
CA LEU A 396 13.21 -14.05 -31.02
C LEU A 396 14.33 -14.60 -30.14
N ILE A 397 15.57 -14.26 -30.48
CA ILE A 397 16.74 -14.58 -29.67
C ILE A 397 17.40 -13.26 -29.24
N ASP A 398 17.61 -13.09 -27.96
CA ASP A 398 18.37 -11.99 -27.42
C ASP A 398 19.63 -12.54 -26.76
N PRO A 399 20.81 -12.42 -27.41
CA PRO A 399 22.06 -12.95 -26.90
C PRO A 399 22.60 -12.15 -25.69
N SER A 400 21.96 -11.05 -25.33
CA SER A 400 22.34 -10.17 -24.22
C SER A 400 21.11 -9.80 -23.38
N ALA A 401 20.25 -10.77 -23.12
CA ALA A 401 18.90 -10.59 -22.59
C ALA A 401 18.84 -9.80 -21.27
N GLY A 402 19.90 -9.85 -20.44
CA GLY A 402 19.90 -9.19 -19.14
C GLY A 402 18.73 -9.67 -18.29
N SER A 403 17.80 -8.76 -17.93
CA SER A 403 16.54 -9.07 -17.25
C SER A 403 15.45 -9.65 -18.17
N GLY A 404 15.71 -9.79 -19.45
CA GLY A 404 14.74 -10.25 -20.43
C GLY A 404 13.76 -9.18 -20.95
N THR A 405 14.02 -7.90 -20.72
CA THR A 405 13.12 -6.80 -21.08
C THR A 405 12.70 -6.86 -22.57
N PHE A 406 13.64 -7.11 -23.48
CA PHE A 406 13.32 -7.25 -24.91
C PHE A 406 12.41 -8.45 -25.20
N LEU A 407 12.66 -9.59 -24.56
CA LEU A 407 11.87 -10.80 -24.76
C LEU A 407 10.45 -10.62 -24.22
N ILE A 408 10.32 -10.06 -23.02
CA ILE A 408 9.03 -9.79 -22.35
C ILE A 408 8.21 -8.80 -23.18
N GLU A 409 8.81 -7.68 -23.58
CA GLU A 409 8.11 -6.68 -24.39
C GLU A 409 7.77 -7.18 -25.81
N TYR A 410 8.62 -8.03 -26.38
CA TYR A 410 8.28 -8.71 -27.63
C TYR A 410 7.03 -9.59 -27.46
N MET A 411 6.98 -10.41 -26.42
CA MET A 411 5.81 -11.27 -26.14
C MET A 411 4.53 -10.43 -26.00
N LYS A 412 4.58 -9.36 -25.20
CA LYS A 412 3.44 -8.44 -25.03
C LYS A 412 3.02 -7.80 -26.35
N PHE A 413 3.99 -7.26 -27.08
CA PHE A 413 3.78 -6.60 -28.36
C PHE A 413 3.11 -7.51 -29.40
N ILE A 414 3.60 -8.74 -29.55
CA ILE A 414 3.03 -9.71 -30.47
C ILE A 414 1.62 -10.10 -30.04
N THR A 415 1.42 -10.41 -28.75
CA THR A 415 0.11 -10.78 -28.21
C THR A 415 -0.94 -9.69 -28.44
N GLU A 416 -0.62 -8.43 -28.14
CA GLU A 416 -1.52 -7.30 -28.34
C GLU A 416 -1.90 -7.13 -29.83
N ASN A 417 -0.93 -7.23 -30.74
CA ASN A 417 -1.16 -7.06 -32.16
C ASN A 417 -1.95 -8.24 -32.77
N LEU A 418 -1.66 -9.46 -32.37
CA LEU A 418 -2.42 -10.63 -32.80
C LEU A 418 -3.86 -10.61 -32.25
N LYS A 419 -4.06 -10.32 -30.96
CA LYS A 419 -5.40 -10.17 -30.38
C LYS A 419 -6.21 -9.09 -31.09
N ARG A 420 -5.61 -7.96 -31.41
CA ARG A 420 -6.26 -6.87 -32.15
C ARG A 420 -6.65 -7.30 -33.57
N ARG A 421 -5.77 -8.01 -34.27
CA ARG A 421 -6.00 -8.43 -35.64
C ARG A 421 -7.01 -9.54 -35.77
N PHE A 422 -7.04 -10.47 -34.82
CA PHE A 422 -7.90 -11.66 -34.84
C PHE A 422 -9.08 -11.60 -33.88
N LYS A 423 -9.43 -10.40 -33.41
CA LYS A 423 -10.51 -10.16 -32.41
C LYS A 423 -11.84 -10.84 -32.79
N ASP A 424 -12.17 -10.89 -34.05
CA ASP A 424 -13.43 -11.46 -34.57
C ASP A 424 -13.32 -12.95 -34.94
N ARG A 425 -12.19 -13.59 -34.63
CA ARG A 425 -11.94 -15.00 -34.96
C ARG A 425 -11.50 -15.73 -33.69
N LEU A 426 -12.47 -15.98 -32.79
CA LEU A 426 -12.28 -16.62 -31.48
C LEU A 426 -11.44 -17.90 -31.52
N ASP A 427 -11.63 -18.75 -32.52
CA ASP A 427 -10.89 -20.02 -32.66
C ASP A 427 -9.39 -19.79 -32.88
N LYS A 428 -9.00 -18.86 -33.76
CA LYS A 428 -7.59 -18.52 -34.00
C LYS A 428 -6.93 -17.86 -32.79
N THR A 429 -7.67 -17.11 -32.00
CA THR A 429 -7.13 -16.48 -30.77
C THR A 429 -6.85 -17.54 -29.69
N ARG A 430 -7.70 -18.56 -29.57
CA ARG A 430 -7.51 -19.69 -28.68
C ARG A 430 -6.30 -20.52 -29.09
N ASP A 431 -6.19 -20.90 -30.35
CA ASP A 431 -5.04 -21.65 -30.88
C ASP A 431 -3.71 -20.91 -30.66
N ILE A 432 -3.72 -19.57 -30.72
CA ILE A 432 -2.55 -18.74 -30.46
C ILE A 432 -2.22 -18.71 -28.95
N GLU A 433 -3.22 -18.62 -28.07
CA GLU A 433 -3.01 -18.63 -26.61
C GLU A 433 -2.50 -20.00 -26.15
N ASP A 434 -3.03 -21.09 -26.69
CA ASP A 434 -2.58 -22.45 -26.36
C ASP A 434 -1.13 -22.69 -26.82
N LYS A 435 -0.78 -22.31 -28.05
CA LYS A 435 0.60 -22.39 -28.57
C LYS A 435 1.56 -21.45 -27.84
N TYR A 436 1.09 -20.32 -27.34
CA TYR A 436 1.90 -19.41 -26.52
C TYR A 436 2.24 -20.03 -25.18
N GLN A 437 1.27 -20.72 -24.57
CA GLN A 437 1.47 -21.41 -23.30
C GLN A 437 2.38 -22.63 -23.49
N GLU A 438 2.19 -23.41 -24.54
CA GLU A 438 3.10 -24.52 -24.89
C GLU A 438 4.53 -24.03 -25.10
N TRP A 439 4.72 -23.01 -25.90
CA TRP A 439 6.06 -22.44 -26.14
C TRP A 439 6.71 -21.90 -24.87
N PHE A 440 5.94 -21.21 -24.02
CA PHE A 440 6.43 -20.69 -22.75
C PHE A 440 6.85 -21.83 -21.80
N MET A 441 6.08 -22.90 -21.73
CA MET A 441 6.39 -24.06 -20.90
C MET A 441 7.59 -24.87 -21.41
N GLU A 442 7.85 -24.85 -22.72
CA GLU A 442 9.00 -25.57 -23.29
C GLU A 442 10.31 -24.78 -23.22
N ASN A 443 10.26 -23.44 -23.13
CA ASN A 443 11.45 -22.57 -23.29
C ASN A 443 11.73 -21.66 -22.07
N ALA A 444 10.90 -21.71 -21.03
CA ALA A 444 11.12 -20.99 -19.76
C ALA A 444 11.77 -21.90 -18.71
#